data_fa9588beac2d174db6250be15f06bad1
#
_entry.id   fa9588beac2d174db6250be15f06bad1
#
_cell.length_a   1.000
_cell.length_b   1.000
_cell.length_c   1.000
_cell.angle_alpha   90.00
_cell.angle_beta   90.00
_cell.angle_gamma   90.00
#
_symmetry.space_group_name_H-M   'P 1'
#
loop_
_entity.id
_entity.type
_entity.pdbx_description
1 polymer ?
#
loop_
_entity_poly.entity_id
_entity_poly.type
_entity_poly.pdbx_seq_one_letter_code
_entity_poly.pdbx_strand_id
1 'polypeptide(L)'
;MTTTVGKRLSIRKKVLFLAVIALLSILMAEAASQVALRVAYGRRLTEAERLNDYDSELGWVNMKNRRALDRYGPNKNATHNALGLRATREYTAAIPVGRYRIVFLGDSFTYGVLVGDAGTFPAQLETLVPSIEAVNMGVAGYGIDQMYLSYMREGGRLDTNLLVLAFIEDDLRRMKLSAFLTQNPKPRLFLRGNHLAVANVPVPTWGVATQRGWLEEFPNSLASVQILRSVYDLFFQNYDPLPVAERVFADLNKVASEKHQQFAVVYLPAKTDIARDRQSPTARQLQGSAARDHIPFFDLTAPFKEAMTLTSAPLFGKGVHYSEAGYKVIGEMLLKELRKGIPDVPR
;
A
#
# COMPACT_ATOMS: atom_id res chain seq x y z
N MET A 1 61.44 23.99 36.30
CA MET A 1 60.14 24.00 35.60
C MET A 1 60.39 23.89 34.10
N THR A 2 60.26 22.69 33.53
CA THR A 2 60.46 22.42 32.10
C THR A 2 59.08 22.59 31.42
N THR A 3 58.85 23.67 30.75
CA THR A 3 57.66 23.91 29.92
C THR A 3 57.75 23.06 28.66
N THR A 4 56.97 21.97 28.62
CA THR A 4 56.82 21.16 27.41
C THR A 4 56.04 21.96 26.36
N VAL A 5 56.74 22.51 25.40
CA VAL A 5 56.16 23.14 24.21
C VAL A 5 55.55 22.06 23.34
N GLY A 6 54.23 21.95 23.40
CA GLY A 6 53.49 20.97 22.58
C GLY A 6 53.75 21.27 21.07
N LYS A 7 54.35 20.33 20.34
CA LYS A 7 54.58 20.43 18.89
C LYS A 7 53.25 20.64 18.16
N ARG A 8 53.02 21.86 17.61
CA ARG A 8 51.85 22.15 16.76
C ARG A 8 51.90 21.27 15.51
N LEU A 9 50.85 20.50 15.28
CA LEU A 9 50.72 19.67 14.07
C LEU A 9 50.74 20.57 12.81
N SER A 10 51.43 20.11 11.77
CA SER A 10 51.44 20.81 10.47
C SER A 10 50.01 20.83 9.88
N ILE A 11 49.70 21.82 9.04
CA ILE A 11 48.38 21.98 8.40
C ILE A 11 47.95 20.68 7.68
N ARG A 12 48.88 20.03 6.96
CA ARG A 12 48.62 18.75 6.28
C ARG A 12 48.17 17.65 7.25
N LYS A 13 48.80 17.53 8.42
CA LYS A 13 48.41 16.55 9.44
C LYS A 13 47.03 16.86 10.06
N LYS A 14 46.70 18.13 10.26
CA LYS A 14 45.39 18.58 10.72
C LYS A 14 44.29 18.23 9.71
N VAL A 15 44.53 18.52 8.42
CA VAL A 15 43.59 18.21 7.32
C VAL A 15 43.36 16.70 7.23
N LEU A 16 44.45 15.90 7.26
CA LEU A 16 44.34 14.43 7.25
C LEU A 16 43.56 13.90 8.46
N PHE A 17 43.83 14.41 9.65
CA PHE A 17 43.13 14.03 10.88
C PHE A 17 41.64 14.37 10.79
N LEU A 18 41.27 15.57 10.31
CA LEU A 18 39.86 15.94 10.10
C LEU A 18 39.20 15.09 9.04
N ALA A 19 39.90 14.74 7.95
CA ALA A 19 39.39 13.87 6.91
C ALA A 19 39.12 12.43 7.45
N VAL A 20 40.02 11.91 8.29
CA VAL A 20 39.84 10.62 8.94
C VAL A 20 38.63 10.64 9.90
N ILE A 21 38.51 11.69 10.72
CA ILE A 21 37.34 11.84 11.61
C ILE A 21 36.06 11.90 10.81
N ALA A 22 36.02 12.73 9.75
CA ALA A 22 34.83 12.84 8.88
C ALA A 22 34.46 11.48 8.26
N LEU A 23 35.44 10.75 7.75
CA LEU A 23 35.21 9.40 7.19
C LEU A 23 34.66 8.44 8.24
N LEU A 24 35.27 8.39 9.43
CA LEU A 24 34.79 7.54 10.52
C LEU A 24 33.39 7.92 10.98
N SER A 25 33.06 9.23 11.02
CA SER A 25 31.73 9.70 11.37
C SER A 25 30.69 9.27 10.33
N ILE A 26 31.00 9.34 9.04
CA ILE A 26 30.14 8.86 7.95
C ILE A 26 29.92 7.34 8.07
N LEU A 27 30.97 6.57 8.28
CA LEU A 27 30.87 5.10 8.45
C LEU A 27 30.03 4.73 9.67
N MET A 28 30.20 5.45 10.79
CA MET A 28 29.39 5.21 11.99
C MET A 28 27.92 5.58 11.76
N ALA A 29 27.65 6.69 11.08
CA ALA A 29 26.27 7.09 10.73
C ALA A 29 25.60 6.05 9.83
N GLU A 30 26.32 5.53 8.83
CA GLU A 30 25.80 4.49 7.95
C GLU A 30 25.55 3.19 8.72
N ALA A 31 26.49 2.74 9.57
CA ALA A 31 26.33 1.54 10.41
C ALA A 31 25.12 1.68 11.35
N ALA A 32 24.96 2.83 12.00
CA ALA A 32 23.82 3.10 12.86
C ALA A 32 22.50 3.09 12.06
N SER A 33 22.49 3.65 10.87
CA SER A 33 21.34 3.66 9.96
C SER A 33 20.96 2.24 9.52
N GLN A 34 21.93 1.39 9.17
CA GLN A 34 21.69 -0.03 8.84
C GLN A 34 21.08 -0.79 10.02
N VAL A 35 21.58 -0.58 11.23
CA VAL A 35 21.02 -1.17 12.44
C VAL A 35 19.60 -0.69 12.67
N ALA A 36 19.35 0.63 12.56
CA ALA A 36 18.03 1.22 12.74
C ALA A 36 16.99 0.62 11.77
N LEU A 37 17.34 0.51 10.47
CA LEU A 37 16.46 -0.10 9.48
C LEU A 37 16.22 -1.60 9.78
N ARG A 38 17.25 -2.32 10.21
CA ARG A 38 17.12 -3.74 10.56
C ARG A 38 16.24 -3.97 11.80
N VAL A 39 16.32 -3.09 12.78
CA VAL A 39 15.46 -3.13 13.97
C VAL A 39 14.02 -2.74 13.61
N ALA A 40 13.84 -1.71 12.81
CA ALA A 40 12.51 -1.19 12.43
C ALA A 40 11.72 -2.15 11.50
N TYR A 41 12.41 -2.78 10.55
CA TYR A 41 11.77 -3.53 9.46
C TYR A 41 12.14 -5.01 9.42
N GLY A 42 12.98 -5.46 10.33
CA GLY A 42 13.44 -6.85 10.41
C GLY A 42 14.45 -7.24 9.32
N ARG A 43 14.64 -8.54 9.12
CA ARG A 43 15.53 -9.05 8.08
C ARG A 43 14.89 -8.93 6.68
N ARG A 44 15.73 -8.82 5.67
CA ARG A 44 15.26 -8.95 4.27
C ARG A 44 14.71 -10.36 4.05
N LEU A 45 13.57 -10.43 3.37
CA LEU A 45 12.98 -11.71 2.99
C LEU A 45 13.86 -12.42 1.96
N THR A 46 13.97 -13.74 2.08
CA THR A 46 14.58 -14.58 1.05
C THR A 46 13.69 -14.59 -0.20
N GLU A 47 14.21 -15.04 -1.33
CA GLU A 47 13.45 -15.16 -2.57
C GLU A 47 12.22 -16.06 -2.39
N ALA A 48 12.37 -17.17 -1.65
CA ALA A 48 11.26 -18.09 -1.34
C ALA A 48 10.15 -17.45 -0.50
N GLU A 49 10.48 -16.46 0.33
CA GLU A 49 9.53 -15.77 1.20
C GLU A 49 8.88 -14.55 0.54
N ARG A 50 9.42 -14.07 -0.58
CA ARG A 50 8.88 -12.90 -1.29
C ARG A 50 7.59 -13.26 -2.02
N LEU A 51 6.64 -12.33 -1.96
CA LEU A 51 5.36 -12.39 -2.68
C LEU A 51 5.25 -11.30 -3.74
N ASN A 52 6.25 -10.42 -3.81
CA ASN A 52 6.26 -9.28 -4.72
C ASN A 52 7.56 -9.27 -5.53
N ASP A 53 7.44 -8.89 -6.81
CA ASP A 53 8.53 -8.58 -7.70
C ASP A 53 8.69 -7.07 -7.87
N TYR A 54 9.90 -6.65 -8.25
CA TYR A 54 10.16 -5.28 -8.68
C TYR A 54 9.43 -4.98 -9.99
N ASP A 55 8.90 -3.76 -10.06
CA ASP A 55 8.26 -3.22 -11.26
C ASP A 55 8.72 -1.78 -11.50
N SER A 56 9.17 -1.47 -12.72
CA SER A 56 9.75 -0.17 -13.07
C SER A 56 8.73 0.98 -13.09
N GLU A 57 7.44 0.69 -13.12
CA GLU A 57 6.37 1.69 -13.14
C GLU A 57 5.64 1.79 -11.80
N LEU A 58 5.45 0.65 -11.11
CA LEU A 58 4.68 0.56 -9.86
C LEU A 58 5.54 0.39 -8.61
N GLY A 59 6.87 0.18 -8.79
CA GLY A 59 7.79 -0.13 -7.69
C GLY A 59 7.81 -1.62 -7.36
N TRP A 60 6.66 -2.20 -7.08
CA TRP A 60 6.48 -3.65 -6.90
C TRP A 60 5.09 -4.07 -7.33
N VAL A 61 4.98 -5.34 -7.70
CA VAL A 61 3.73 -6.02 -8.04
C VAL A 61 3.69 -7.39 -7.35
N ASN A 62 2.51 -7.95 -7.18
CA ASN A 62 2.41 -9.35 -6.75
C ASN A 62 3.03 -10.29 -7.80
N MET A 63 3.87 -11.24 -7.36
CA MET A 63 4.47 -12.27 -8.23
C MET A 63 3.36 -13.09 -8.88
N LYS A 64 3.44 -13.25 -10.20
CA LYS A 64 2.50 -14.08 -10.95
C LYS A 64 2.70 -15.58 -10.65
N ASN A 65 1.61 -16.36 -10.67
CA ASN A 65 1.63 -17.81 -10.45
C ASN A 65 2.35 -18.20 -9.13
N ARG A 66 2.24 -17.37 -8.09
CA ARG A 66 2.91 -17.60 -6.81
C ARG A 66 1.97 -18.22 -5.81
N ARG A 67 2.43 -19.30 -5.16
CA ARG A 67 1.73 -19.91 -4.03
C ARG A 67 2.68 -20.02 -2.84
N ALA A 68 2.39 -19.29 -1.77
CA ALA A 68 3.10 -19.39 -0.51
C ALA A 68 2.25 -20.17 0.48
N LEU A 69 2.67 -21.41 0.77
CA LEU A 69 1.96 -22.29 1.71
C LEU A 69 2.18 -21.77 3.14
N ASP A 70 1.14 -21.90 3.94
CA ASP A 70 1.14 -21.56 5.38
C ASP A 70 1.69 -20.15 5.68
N ARG A 71 1.60 -19.23 4.71
CA ARG A 71 2.18 -17.88 4.80
C ARG A 71 1.79 -17.14 6.07
N TYR A 72 0.56 -17.34 6.51
CA TYR A 72 -0.03 -16.67 7.67
C TYR A 72 -0.43 -17.65 8.79
N GLY A 73 0.12 -18.84 8.77
CA GLY A 73 -0.13 -19.92 9.72
C GLY A 73 -0.69 -21.17 9.04
N PRO A 74 -0.88 -22.27 9.76
CA PRO A 74 -1.33 -23.54 9.19
C PRO A 74 -2.59 -23.39 8.33
N ASN A 75 -2.55 -23.88 7.08
CA ASN A 75 -3.60 -23.80 6.07
C ASN A 75 -3.98 -22.36 5.62
N LYS A 76 -3.17 -21.33 5.96
CA LYS A 76 -3.38 -19.95 5.55
C LYS A 76 -2.43 -19.57 4.41
N ASN A 77 -2.72 -20.11 3.24
CA ASN A 77 -1.92 -19.88 2.03
C ASN A 77 -2.14 -18.48 1.47
N ALA A 78 -1.14 -17.98 0.75
CA ALA A 78 -1.24 -16.79 -0.08
C ALA A 78 -0.97 -17.18 -1.53
N THR A 79 -2.01 -17.10 -2.38
CA THR A 79 -1.95 -17.52 -3.78
C THR A 79 -2.18 -16.34 -4.71
N HIS A 80 -1.34 -16.22 -5.74
CA HIS A 80 -1.52 -15.29 -6.85
C HIS A 80 -1.67 -16.08 -8.14
N ASN A 81 -2.63 -15.67 -8.96
CA ASN A 81 -2.89 -16.26 -10.26
C ASN A 81 -1.91 -15.75 -11.36
N ALA A 82 -2.15 -16.10 -12.62
CA ALA A 82 -1.30 -15.68 -13.76
C ALA A 82 -1.29 -14.17 -14.00
N LEU A 83 -2.29 -13.43 -13.51
CA LEU A 83 -2.33 -11.96 -13.55
C LEU A 83 -1.67 -11.30 -12.33
N GLY A 84 -1.24 -12.07 -11.32
CA GLY A 84 -0.73 -11.54 -10.05
C GLY A 84 -1.84 -11.10 -9.08
N LEU A 85 -3.08 -11.45 -9.35
CA LEU A 85 -4.22 -11.19 -8.49
C LEU A 85 -4.23 -12.14 -7.29
N ARG A 86 -4.67 -11.68 -6.13
CA ARG A 86 -4.83 -12.52 -4.93
C ARG A 86 -5.99 -13.49 -5.13
N ALA A 87 -5.74 -14.61 -5.78
CA ALA A 87 -6.76 -15.59 -6.16
C ALA A 87 -6.18 -17.00 -6.32
N THR A 88 -7.01 -18.01 -6.09
CA THR A 88 -6.71 -19.43 -6.32
C THR A 88 -7.16 -19.90 -7.70
N ARG A 89 -7.75 -19.01 -8.51
CA ARG A 89 -8.27 -19.30 -9.85
C ARG A 89 -7.90 -18.20 -10.83
N GLU A 90 -8.03 -18.52 -12.11
CA GLU A 90 -7.96 -17.54 -13.19
C GLU A 90 -9.33 -16.88 -13.42
N TYR A 91 -9.30 -15.68 -13.99
CA TYR A 91 -10.51 -14.93 -14.38
C TYR A 91 -10.57 -14.81 -15.90
N THR A 92 -11.74 -14.99 -16.46
CA THR A 92 -12.02 -14.70 -17.88
C THR A 92 -12.09 -13.19 -18.11
N ALA A 93 -11.73 -12.70 -19.30
CA ALA A 93 -11.85 -11.28 -19.62
C ALA A 93 -13.30 -10.81 -19.49
N ALA A 94 -14.24 -11.50 -20.15
CA ALA A 94 -15.67 -11.25 -20.01
C ALA A 94 -16.21 -11.76 -18.67
N ILE A 95 -17.25 -11.08 -18.16
CA ILE A 95 -17.96 -11.51 -16.97
C ILE A 95 -18.74 -12.80 -17.29
N PRO A 96 -18.59 -13.88 -16.52
CA PRO A 96 -19.37 -15.10 -16.73
C PRO A 96 -20.88 -14.86 -16.61
N VAL A 97 -21.67 -15.56 -17.40
CA VAL A 97 -23.14 -15.44 -17.36
C VAL A 97 -23.66 -15.71 -15.95
N GLY A 98 -24.55 -14.84 -15.47
CA GLY A 98 -25.14 -14.93 -14.13
C GLY A 98 -24.21 -14.47 -13.00
N ARG A 99 -23.07 -13.87 -13.33
CA ARG A 99 -22.16 -13.30 -12.34
C ARG A 99 -22.22 -11.76 -12.35
N TYR A 100 -21.94 -11.20 -11.19
CA TYR A 100 -21.72 -9.77 -10.97
C TYR A 100 -20.28 -9.59 -10.48
N ARG A 101 -19.43 -9.00 -11.33
CA ARG A 101 -18.01 -8.87 -11.01
C ARG A 101 -17.73 -7.56 -10.31
N ILE A 102 -17.10 -7.66 -9.14
CA ILE A 102 -16.57 -6.55 -8.36
C ILE A 102 -15.04 -6.63 -8.36
N VAL A 103 -14.38 -5.58 -8.82
CA VAL A 103 -12.92 -5.45 -8.76
C VAL A 103 -12.54 -4.55 -7.60
N PHE A 104 -11.71 -5.05 -6.69
CA PHE A 104 -11.22 -4.34 -5.51
C PHE A 104 -9.78 -3.89 -5.71
N LEU A 105 -9.56 -2.58 -5.75
CA LEU A 105 -8.26 -1.95 -5.60
C LEU A 105 -7.98 -1.71 -4.12
N GLY A 106 -6.74 -1.85 -3.68
CA GLY A 106 -6.40 -1.57 -2.30
C GLY A 106 -4.98 -1.98 -1.92
N ASP A 107 -4.71 -1.88 -0.63
CA ASP A 107 -3.43 -2.17 0.01
C ASP A 107 -3.40 -3.59 0.65
N SER A 108 -2.66 -3.71 1.74
CA SER A 108 -2.53 -4.95 2.52
C SER A 108 -3.84 -5.40 3.19
N PHE A 109 -4.78 -4.49 3.45
CA PHE A 109 -6.09 -4.82 3.98
C PHE A 109 -6.97 -5.46 2.91
N THR A 110 -6.93 -4.97 1.69
CA THR A 110 -7.64 -5.60 0.56
C THR A 110 -6.96 -6.91 0.15
N TYR A 111 -5.62 -6.92 0.09
CA TYR A 111 -4.84 -8.12 -0.18
C TYR A 111 -5.16 -9.24 0.81
N GLY A 112 -5.43 -8.93 2.07
CA GLY A 112 -5.73 -9.92 3.11
C GLY A 112 -4.48 -10.43 3.83
N VAL A 113 -3.62 -9.52 4.32
CA VAL A 113 -2.50 -9.89 5.18
C VAL A 113 -3.02 -10.50 6.48
N LEU A 114 -2.39 -11.56 6.97
CA LEU A 114 -2.70 -12.42 8.12
C LEU A 114 -3.79 -13.50 7.89
N VAL A 115 -4.44 -13.55 6.71
CA VAL A 115 -5.45 -14.58 6.43
C VAL A 115 -5.12 -15.39 5.18
N GLY A 116 -5.64 -16.60 5.12
CA GLY A 116 -5.57 -17.46 3.93
C GLY A 116 -6.44 -16.92 2.79
N ASP A 117 -6.32 -17.55 1.63
CA ASP A 117 -6.99 -17.11 0.39
C ASP A 117 -8.51 -16.92 0.58
N ALA A 118 -9.19 -17.86 1.24
CA ALA A 118 -10.62 -17.78 1.51
C ALA A 118 -10.99 -16.77 2.62
N GLY A 119 -10.03 -16.32 3.42
CA GLY A 119 -10.25 -15.40 4.55
C GLY A 119 -10.26 -13.92 4.18
N THR A 120 -9.89 -13.54 2.95
CA THR A 120 -9.90 -12.14 2.51
C THR A 120 -11.33 -11.62 2.39
N PHE A 121 -11.60 -10.33 2.65
CA PHE A 121 -12.98 -9.83 2.55
C PHE A 121 -13.57 -9.95 1.13
N PRO A 122 -12.81 -9.82 0.01
CA PRO A 122 -13.34 -10.13 -1.31
C PRO A 122 -13.80 -11.58 -1.44
N ALA A 123 -13.03 -12.55 -0.94
CA ALA A 123 -13.44 -13.96 -0.97
C ALA A 123 -14.66 -14.24 -0.06
N GLN A 124 -14.79 -13.53 1.05
CA GLN A 124 -15.97 -13.61 1.92
C GLN A 124 -17.25 -13.13 1.20
N LEU A 125 -17.16 -12.09 0.36
CA LEU A 125 -18.31 -11.65 -0.46
C LEU A 125 -18.82 -12.76 -1.39
N GLU A 126 -17.91 -13.50 -2.03
CA GLU A 126 -18.30 -14.65 -2.87
C GLU A 126 -18.95 -15.77 -2.07
N THR A 127 -18.49 -15.99 -0.83
CA THR A 127 -19.09 -16.98 0.07
C THR A 127 -20.49 -16.56 0.50
N LEU A 128 -20.70 -15.27 0.78
CA LEU A 128 -22.00 -14.73 1.18
C LEU A 128 -22.99 -14.68 0.02
N VAL A 129 -22.51 -14.41 -1.19
CA VAL A 129 -23.34 -14.26 -2.40
C VAL A 129 -22.66 -14.95 -3.58
N PRO A 130 -23.00 -16.22 -3.85
CA PRO A 130 -22.35 -17.00 -4.91
C PRO A 130 -22.43 -16.43 -6.32
N SER A 131 -23.36 -15.51 -6.60
CA SER A 131 -23.44 -14.80 -7.89
C SER A 131 -22.41 -13.66 -8.01
N ILE A 132 -21.79 -13.23 -6.92
CA ILE A 132 -20.67 -12.27 -6.97
C ILE A 132 -19.38 -12.99 -7.40
N GLU A 133 -18.61 -12.34 -8.25
CA GLU A 133 -17.22 -12.66 -8.55
C GLU A 133 -16.35 -11.50 -8.09
N ALA A 134 -15.61 -11.70 -7.00
CA ALA A 134 -14.80 -10.66 -6.36
C ALA A 134 -13.33 -10.80 -6.76
N VAL A 135 -12.85 -9.86 -7.56
CA VAL A 135 -11.46 -9.81 -8.02
C VAL A 135 -10.63 -8.98 -7.05
N ASN A 136 -9.65 -9.60 -6.42
CA ASN A 136 -8.77 -8.92 -5.46
C ASN A 136 -7.48 -8.44 -6.14
N MET A 137 -7.40 -7.14 -6.46
CA MET A 137 -6.22 -6.44 -6.97
C MET A 137 -5.40 -5.78 -5.84
N GLY A 138 -5.63 -6.11 -4.60
CA GLY A 138 -4.87 -5.58 -3.47
C GLY A 138 -3.38 -5.93 -3.56
N VAL A 139 -2.53 -4.95 -3.25
CA VAL A 139 -1.07 -5.13 -3.16
C VAL A 139 -0.58 -4.52 -1.84
N ALA A 140 0.09 -5.32 -1.02
CA ALA A 140 0.55 -4.86 0.28
C ALA A 140 1.50 -3.65 0.16
N GLY A 141 1.19 -2.59 0.93
CA GLY A 141 2.01 -1.38 1.01
C GLY A 141 1.70 -0.31 -0.04
N TYR A 142 0.76 -0.53 -0.95
CA TYR A 142 0.34 0.50 -1.92
C TYR A 142 -0.25 1.72 -1.21
N GLY A 143 -0.03 2.90 -1.80
CA GLY A 143 -0.84 4.09 -1.60
C GLY A 143 -1.89 4.21 -2.69
N ILE A 144 -2.81 5.17 -2.56
CA ILE A 144 -3.88 5.42 -3.55
C ILE A 144 -3.29 5.70 -4.94
N ASP A 145 -2.13 6.33 -5.02
CA ASP A 145 -1.38 6.57 -6.26
C ASP A 145 -1.03 5.27 -7.00
N GLN A 146 -0.51 4.28 -6.29
CA GLN A 146 -0.16 2.98 -6.88
C GLN A 146 -1.40 2.15 -7.21
N MET A 147 -2.47 2.22 -6.41
CA MET A 147 -3.76 1.58 -6.70
C MET A 147 -4.32 2.09 -8.03
N TYR A 148 -4.33 3.41 -8.22
CA TYR A 148 -4.75 4.05 -9.48
C TYR A 148 -3.90 3.61 -10.66
N LEU A 149 -2.57 3.72 -10.56
CA LEU A 149 -1.66 3.36 -11.64
C LEU A 149 -1.76 1.88 -12.01
N SER A 150 -1.91 1.00 -11.01
CA SER A 150 -2.11 -0.43 -11.23
C SER A 150 -3.40 -0.72 -12.01
N TYR A 151 -4.51 -0.06 -11.65
CA TYR A 151 -5.76 -0.21 -12.38
C TYR A 151 -5.68 0.35 -13.80
N MET A 152 -5.10 1.52 -13.99
CA MET A 152 -4.95 2.13 -15.32
C MET A 152 -4.12 1.24 -16.26
N ARG A 153 -3.15 0.50 -15.73
CA ARG A 153 -2.32 -0.43 -16.50
C ARG A 153 -2.98 -1.79 -16.74
N GLU A 154 -3.58 -2.38 -15.72
CA GLU A 154 -4.05 -3.78 -15.72
C GLU A 154 -5.56 -3.93 -15.73
N GLY A 155 -6.30 -2.95 -15.21
CA GLY A 155 -7.76 -3.05 -14.98
C GLY A 155 -8.60 -3.16 -16.25
N GLY A 156 -8.02 -2.79 -17.41
CA GLY A 156 -8.69 -2.97 -18.70
C GLY A 156 -8.77 -4.42 -19.21
N ARG A 157 -8.12 -5.36 -18.53
CA ARG A 157 -8.07 -6.78 -18.92
C ARG A 157 -9.30 -7.57 -18.51
N LEU A 158 -10.10 -7.05 -17.58
CA LEU A 158 -11.27 -7.71 -17.04
C LEU A 158 -12.48 -6.78 -17.13
N ASP A 159 -13.55 -7.25 -17.77
CA ASP A 159 -14.83 -6.57 -17.69
C ASP A 159 -15.31 -6.53 -16.23
N THR A 160 -15.95 -5.47 -15.82
CA THR A 160 -16.28 -5.18 -14.42
C THR A 160 -17.66 -4.55 -14.33
N ASN A 161 -18.51 -4.97 -13.40
CA ASN A 161 -19.75 -4.27 -13.09
C ASN A 161 -19.50 -3.12 -12.09
N LEU A 162 -18.70 -3.39 -11.06
CA LEU A 162 -18.39 -2.43 -10.01
C LEU A 162 -16.89 -2.41 -9.71
N LEU A 163 -16.28 -1.24 -9.85
CA LEU A 163 -14.92 -0.96 -9.40
C LEU A 163 -14.99 -0.36 -7.99
N VAL A 164 -14.24 -0.91 -7.06
CA VAL A 164 -14.14 -0.43 -5.67
C VAL A 164 -12.69 -0.07 -5.35
N LEU A 165 -12.46 1.17 -4.93
CA LEU A 165 -11.20 1.57 -4.33
C LEU A 165 -11.37 1.54 -2.81
N ALA A 166 -10.71 0.57 -2.15
CA ALA A 166 -10.75 0.38 -0.71
C ALA A 166 -9.42 0.84 -0.09
N PHE A 167 -9.47 1.82 0.83
CA PHE A 167 -8.27 2.43 1.39
C PHE A 167 -8.38 2.67 2.89
N ILE A 168 -7.23 2.83 3.54
CA ILE A 168 -7.05 3.29 4.93
C ILE A 168 -6.37 4.67 4.93
N GLU A 169 -6.41 5.40 6.04
CA GLU A 169 -5.77 6.73 6.16
C GLU A 169 -4.26 6.70 5.83
N ASP A 170 -3.58 5.60 6.16
CA ASP A 170 -2.14 5.46 5.92
C ASP A 170 -1.77 5.43 4.42
N ASP A 171 -2.70 5.03 3.54
CA ASP A 171 -2.48 5.01 2.09
C ASP A 171 -2.28 6.41 1.51
N LEU A 172 -2.94 7.42 2.09
CA LEU A 172 -2.70 8.83 1.76
C LEU A 172 -1.33 9.30 2.23
N ARG A 173 -0.91 8.88 3.43
CA ARG A 173 0.44 9.19 3.93
C ARG A 173 1.51 8.58 3.02
N ARG A 174 1.28 7.36 2.51
CA ARG A 174 2.18 6.67 1.57
C ARG A 174 2.33 7.42 0.25
N MET A 175 1.33 8.18 -0.21
CA MET A 175 1.44 9.01 -1.41
C MET A 175 2.52 10.10 -1.27
N LYS A 176 2.83 10.57 -0.06
CA LYS A 176 3.91 11.53 0.18
C LYS A 176 5.30 10.93 -0.05
N LEU A 177 5.44 9.63 0.14
CA LEU A 177 6.72 8.95 0.16
C LEU A 177 7.20 8.59 -1.25
N SER A 178 8.49 8.77 -1.52
CA SER A 178 9.17 8.24 -2.70
C SER A 178 9.59 6.77 -2.52
N ALA A 179 9.53 6.26 -1.28
CA ALA A 179 9.79 4.85 -0.96
C ALA A 179 8.94 4.39 0.24
N PHE A 180 8.32 3.22 0.14
CA PHE A 180 7.63 2.57 1.24
C PHE A 180 8.61 1.88 2.18
N LEU A 181 8.42 2.03 3.50
CA LEU A 181 9.33 1.51 4.52
C LEU A 181 10.81 1.89 4.24
N THR A 182 11.05 3.08 3.73
CA THR A 182 12.36 3.65 3.36
C THR A 182 13.16 2.83 2.32
N GLN A 183 12.81 1.59 2.06
CA GLN A 183 13.61 0.64 1.28
C GLN A 183 12.96 0.23 -0.05
N ASN A 184 11.67 0.48 -0.25
CA ASN A 184 10.95 0.07 -1.46
C ASN A 184 10.54 1.32 -2.26
N PRO A 185 11.34 1.73 -3.25
CA PRO A 185 11.00 2.87 -4.10
C PRO A 185 9.67 2.69 -4.79
N LYS A 186 8.97 3.79 -5.02
CA LYS A 186 7.65 3.76 -5.65
C LYS A 186 7.42 4.99 -6.54
N PRO A 187 6.51 4.91 -7.50
CA PRO A 187 6.06 6.08 -8.24
C PRO A 187 5.31 7.03 -7.30
N ARG A 188 5.13 8.24 -7.73
CA ARG A 188 4.27 9.24 -7.07
C ARG A 188 3.41 9.96 -8.07
N LEU A 189 2.13 10.13 -7.74
CA LEU A 189 1.23 11.02 -8.46
C LEU A 189 1.33 12.43 -7.91
N PHE A 190 1.19 13.41 -8.79
CA PHE A 190 1.05 14.82 -8.43
C PHE A 190 0.17 15.53 -9.46
N LEU A 191 -0.37 16.69 -9.09
CA LEU A 191 -1.14 17.50 -10.01
C LEU A 191 -0.24 18.42 -10.83
N ARG A 192 -0.38 18.41 -12.15
CA ARG A 192 0.14 19.41 -13.07
C ARG A 192 -1.05 20.16 -13.67
N GLY A 193 -1.36 21.33 -13.12
CA GLY A 193 -2.66 21.96 -13.37
C GLY A 193 -3.79 21.04 -12.88
N ASN A 194 -4.71 20.70 -13.77
CA ASN A 194 -5.84 19.81 -13.45
C ASN A 194 -5.65 18.35 -13.94
N HIS A 195 -4.42 17.91 -14.18
CA HIS A 195 -4.13 16.56 -14.65
C HIS A 195 -3.20 15.83 -13.70
N LEU A 196 -3.40 14.51 -13.55
CA LEU A 196 -2.46 13.65 -12.85
C LEU A 196 -1.20 13.46 -13.68
N ALA A 197 -0.06 13.64 -13.05
CA ALA A 197 1.25 13.37 -13.61
C ALA A 197 2.01 12.43 -12.68
N VAL A 198 2.93 11.64 -13.24
CA VAL A 198 3.70 10.63 -12.51
C VAL A 198 5.13 11.10 -12.37
N ALA A 199 5.70 10.97 -11.19
CA ALA A 199 7.12 11.16 -10.89
C ALA A 199 7.74 9.85 -10.40
N ASN A 200 9.08 9.82 -10.38
CA ASN A 200 9.87 8.69 -9.92
C ASN A 200 9.64 7.40 -10.77
N VAL A 201 9.45 7.59 -12.07
CA VAL A 201 9.34 6.52 -13.08
C VAL A 201 10.39 6.77 -14.17
N PRO A 202 11.21 5.78 -14.58
CA PRO A 202 11.24 4.43 -14.02
C PRO A 202 11.65 4.42 -12.56
N VAL A 203 10.96 3.57 -11.76
CA VAL A 203 11.21 3.45 -10.32
C VAL A 203 12.64 2.95 -10.08
N PRO A 204 13.43 3.59 -9.21
CA PRO A 204 14.79 3.14 -8.90
C PRO A 204 14.82 1.73 -8.32
N THR A 205 15.90 1.00 -8.58
CA THR A 205 16.08 -0.40 -8.13
C THR A 205 16.74 -0.53 -6.75
N TRP A 206 17.22 0.58 -6.15
CA TRP A 206 17.84 0.53 -4.83
C TRP A 206 16.85 -0.02 -3.78
N GLY A 207 17.36 -0.85 -2.87
CA GLY A 207 16.51 -1.54 -1.87
C GLY A 207 15.89 -2.84 -2.36
N VAL A 208 15.75 -3.06 -3.66
CA VAL A 208 15.35 -4.35 -4.23
C VAL A 208 16.58 -5.25 -4.26
N ALA A 209 16.42 -6.53 -3.97
CA ALA A 209 17.49 -7.51 -4.19
C ALA A 209 17.64 -7.75 -5.71
N THR A 210 18.25 -6.80 -6.40
CA THR A 210 18.57 -6.91 -7.82
C THR A 210 19.94 -7.57 -7.98
N GLN A 211 20.20 -8.15 -9.15
CA GLN A 211 21.52 -8.62 -9.54
C GLN A 211 22.52 -7.48 -9.81
N ARG A 212 22.07 -6.22 -9.71
CA ARG A 212 22.92 -5.03 -9.88
C ARG A 212 23.83 -4.85 -8.69
N GLY A 213 25.08 -4.53 -8.96
CA GLY A 213 26.06 -4.28 -7.92
C GLY A 213 25.74 -3.03 -7.10
N TRP A 214 26.11 -3.00 -5.82
CA TRP A 214 25.90 -1.84 -4.94
C TRP A 214 26.52 -0.54 -5.46
N LEU A 215 27.55 -0.61 -6.29
CA LEU A 215 28.21 0.54 -6.92
C LEU A 215 27.32 1.23 -7.95
N GLU A 216 26.48 0.47 -8.68
CA GLU A 216 25.56 1.04 -9.67
C GLU A 216 24.40 1.82 -9.01
N GLU A 217 24.10 1.51 -7.77
CA GLU A 217 23.01 2.13 -7.01
C GLU A 217 23.52 3.17 -5.98
N PHE A 218 24.84 3.35 -5.87
CA PHE A 218 25.42 4.35 -4.98
C PHE A 218 25.09 5.79 -5.44
N PRO A 219 24.73 6.74 -4.51
CA PRO A 219 24.65 6.59 -3.04
C PRO A 219 23.29 6.11 -2.52
N ASN A 220 22.32 5.82 -3.37
CA ASN A 220 20.93 5.50 -2.98
C ASN A 220 20.81 4.17 -2.21
N SER A 221 21.78 3.28 -2.33
CA SER A 221 21.86 2.04 -1.55
C SER A 221 22.23 2.24 -0.08
N LEU A 222 22.73 3.43 0.30
CA LEU A 222 23.08 3.75 1.68
C LEU A 222 21.83 3.92 2.55
N ALA A 223 21.80 3.28 3.71
CA ALA A 223 20.69 3.35 4.65
C ALA A 223 20.48 4.78 5.19
N SER A 224 21.55 5.50 5.43
CA SER A 224 21.51 6.91 5.85
C SER A 224 20.82 7.81 4.80
N VAL A 225 21.11 7.60 3.52
CA VAL A 225 20.48 8.33 2.40
C VAL A 225 18.99 7.97 2.30
N GLN A 226 18.64 6.72 2.46
CA GLN A 226 17.24 6.24 2.43
C GLN A 226 16.41 6.86 3.57
N ILE A 227 16.99 6.90 4.79
CA ILE A 227 16.34 7.53 5.95
C ILE A 227 16.17 9.04 5.72
N LEU A 228 17.23 9.74 5.31
CA LEU A 228 17.17 11.18 5.05
C LEU A 228 16.13 11.54 3.98
N ARG A 229 16.02 10.73 2.92
CA ARG A 229 14.99 10.89 1.89
C ARG A 229 13.60 10.75 2.48
N SER A 230 13.36 9.72 3.28
CA SER A 230 12.06 9.52 3.92
C SER A 230 11.69 10.65 4.87
N VAL A 231 12.66 11.18 5.62
CA VAL A 231 12.48 12.37 6.47
C VAL A 231 12.15 13.59 5.62
N TYR A 232 12.87 13.80 4.52
CA TYR A 232 12.58 14.88 3.59
C TYR A 232 11.17 14.80 3.01
N ASP A 233 10.77 13.60 2.53
CA ASP A 233 9.44 13.38 1.96
C ASP A 233 8.32 13.65 2.97
N LEU A 234 8.51 13.28 4.23
CA LEU A 234 7.48 13.43 5.27
C LEU A 234 7.35 14.87 5.78
N PHE A 235 8.46 15.57 5.97
CA PHE A 235 8.47 16.81 6.74
C PHE A 235 8.82 18.07 5.94
N PHE A 236 9.58 17.94 4.85
CA PHE A 236 10.09 19.09 4.11
C PHE A 236 9.51 19.22 2.70
N GLN A 237 8.84 18.19 2.20
CA GLN A 237 8.24 18.24 0.90
C GLN A 237 6.86 18.93 0.97
N ASN A 238 6.69 19.97 0.14
CA ASN A 238 5.40 20.63 -0.02
C ASN A 238 4.48 19.80 -0.95
N TYR A 239 3.96 18.68 -0.44
CA TYR A 239 3.08 17.78 -1.15
C TYR A 239 1.84 17.49 -0.31
N ASP A 240 0.68 17.87 -0.83
CA ASP A 240 -0.62 17.50 -0.26
C ASP A 240 -1.23 16.34 -1.04
N PRO A 241 -1.44 15.17 -0.42
CA PRO A 241 -2.04 14.02 -1.09
C PRO A 241 -3.54 14.18 -1.33
N LEU A 242 -4.24 15.05 -0.60
CA LEU A 242 -5.69 15.15 -0.66
C LEU A 242 -6.22 15.56 -2.04
N PRO A 243 -5.78 16.68 -2.66
CA PRO A 243 -6.23 17.06 -3.99
C PRO A 243 -5.87 16.00 -5.05
N VAL A 244 -4.76 15.27 -4.86
CA VAL A 244 -4.35 14.20 -5.77
C VAL A 244 -5.31 13.01 -5.63
N ALA A 245 -5.67 12.61 -4.40
CA ALA A 245 -6.63 11.53 -4.17
C ALA A 245 -8.04 11.88 -4.67
N GLU A 246 -8.50 13.12 -4.45
CA GLU A 246 -9.76 13.62 -5.01
C GLU A 246 -9.76 13.51 -6.54
N ARG A 247 -8.66 13.89 -7.18
CA ARG A 247 -8.53 13.75 -8.64
C ARG A 247 -8.48 12.29 -9.09
N VAL A 248 -7.83 11.40 -8.34
CA VAL A 248 -7.84 9.96 -8.61
C VAL A 248 -9.27 9.42 -8.58
N PHE A 249 -10.08 9.81 -7.60
CA PHE A 249 -11.48 9.37 -7.53
C PHE A 249 -12.28 9.85 -8.74
N ALA A 250 -12.13 11.12 -9.11
CA ALA A 250 -12.80 11.68 -10.28
C ALA A 250 -12.39 10.97 -11.59
N ASP A 251 -11.09 10.69 -11.77
CA ASP A 251 -10.59 10.01 -12.96
C ASP A 251 -11.06 8.54 -13.02
N LEU A 252 -11.05 7.81 -11.88
CA LEU A 252 -11.58 6.44 -11.84
C LEU A 252 -13.07 6.39 -12.11
N ASN A 253 -13.84 7.34 -11.57
CA ASN A 253 -15.27 7.45 -11.84
C ASN A 253 -15.55 7.72 -13.32
N LYS A 254 -14.77 8.60 -13.94
CA LYS A 254 -14.84 8.87 -15.37
C LYS A 254 -14.54 7.63 -16.20
N VAL A 255 -13.42 6.95 -15.92
CA VAL A 255 -13.02 5.72 -16.63
C VAL A 255 -14.05 4.60 -16.45
N ALA A 256 -14.61 4.44 -15.26
CA ALA A 256 -15.69 3.48 -15.01
C ALA A 256 -16.93 3.82 -15.84
N SER A 257 -17.36 5.09 -15.83
CA SER A 257 -18.52 5.56 -16.60
C SER A 257 -18.35 5.34 -18.11
N GLU A 258 -17.16 5.63 -18.66
CA GLU A 258 -16.84 5.40 -20.09
C GLU A 258 -16.92 3.92 -20.48
N LYS A 259 -16.72 3.02 -19.51
CA LYS A 259 -16.83 1.55 -19.68
C LYS A 259 -18.19 1.00 -19.25
N HIS A 260 -19.17 1.84 -18.96
CA HIS A 260 -20.48 1.43 -18.41
C HIS A 260 -20.38 0.63 -17.11
N GLN A 261 -19.38 0.93 -16.29
CA GLN A 261 -19.13 0.34 -14.98
C GLN A 261 -19.54 1.34 -13.88
N GLN A 262 -19.85 0.82 -12.70
CA GLN A 262 -20.03 1.64 -11.50
C GLN A 262 -18.68 1.78 -10.78
N PHE A 263 -18.49 2.89 -10.06
CA PHE A 263 -17.32 3.12 -9.21
C PHE A 263 -17.79 3.49 -7.81
N ALA A 264 -17.11 2.98 -6.80
CA ALA A 264 -17.34 3.32 -5.40
C ALA A 264 -16.02 3.39 -4.62
N VAL A 265 -16.03 4.16 -3.55
CA VAL A 265 -14.93 4.28 -2.62
C VAL A 265 -15.31 3.68 -1.27
N VAL A 266 -14.41 2.94 -0.65
CA VAL A 266 -14.58 2.32 0.66
C VAL A 266 -13.44 2.77 1.58
N TYR A 267 -13.79 3.37 2.71
CA TYR A 267 -12.85 3.64 3.79
C TYR A 267 -12.86 2.48 4.79
N LEU A 268 -11.72 1.82 4.91
CA LEU A 268 -11.52 0.68 5.81
C LEU A 268 -10.98 1.18 7.15
N PRO A 269 -11.59 0.81 8.30
CA PRO A 269 -11.14 1.26 9.61
C PRO A 269 -9.81 0.62 10.01
N ALA A 270 -8.81 1.46 10.30
CA ALA A 270 -7.57 1.03 10.95
C ALA A 270 -7.68 1.08 12.48
N LYS A 271 -6.74 0.44 13.21
CA LYS A 271 -6.71 0.51 14.70
C LYS A 271 -6.71 1.94 15.22
N THR A 272 -6.01 2.84 14.53
CA THR A 272 -5.93 4.26 14.90
C THR A 272 -7.27 4.97 14.81
N ASP A 273 -8.13 4.61 13.83
CA ASP A 273 -9.47 5.20 13.67
C ASP A 273 -10.39 4.74 14.79
N ILE A 274 -10.27 3.48 15.17
CA ILE A 274 -11.02 2.90 16.28
C ILE A 274 -10.65 3.59 17.61
N ALA A 275 -9.36 3.82 17.84
CA ALA A 275 -8.87 4.46 19.07
C ALA A 275 -9.25 5.94 19.20
N ARG A 276 -9.42 6.66 18.08
CA ARG A 276 -9.72 8.10 18.05
C ARG A 276 -11.18 8.46 18.38
N ASP A 277 -12.06 7.50 18.44
CA ASP A 277 -13.52 7.67 18.62
C ASP A 277 -14.21 8.68 17.69
N ARG A 278 -13.63 8.94 16.54
CA ARG A 278 -14.18 9.81 15.50
C ARG A 278 -13.65 9.42 14.12
N GLN A 279 -14.44 9.73 13.11
CA GLN A 279 -13.99 9.60 11.70
C GLN A 279 -12.73 10.44 11.48
N SER A 280 -11.77 9.91 10.72
CA SER A 280 -10.61 10.66 10.28
C SER A 280 -11.02 11.95 9.56
N PRO A 281 -10.44 13.12 9.91
CA PRO A 281 -10.70 14.38 9.19
C PRO A 281 -10.43 14.25 7.69
N THR A 282 -9.41 13.50 7.32
CA THR A 282 -9.02 13.22 5.94
C THR A 282 -10.08 12.39 5.22
N ALA A 283 -10.56 11.31 5.83
CA ALA A 283 -11.65 10.49 5.26
C ALA A 283 -12.92 11.31 5.07
N ARG A 284 -13.25 12.19 6.03
CA ARG A 284 -14.41 13.09 5.94
C ARG A 284 -14.29 14.08 4.77
N GLN A 285 -13.11 14.65 4.56
CA GLN A 285 -12.86 15.56 3.44
C GLN A 285 -13.03 14.82 2.10
N LEU A 286 -12.44 13.63 1.95
CA LEU A 286 -12.59 12.81 0.75
C LEU A 286 -14.02 12.35 0.53
N GLN A 287 -14.76 12.02 1.58
CA GLN A 287 -16.19 11.72 1.50
C GLN A 287 -17.00 12.92 0.98
N GLY A 288 -16.68 14.13 1.45
CA GLY A 288 -17.30 15.36 0.95
C GLY A 288 -16.97 15.63 -0.52
N SER A 289 -15.76 15.33 -0.96
CA SER A 289 -15.36 15.42 -2.37
C SER A 289 -16.09 14.39 -3.23
N ALA A 290 -16.10 13.12 -2.81
CA ALA A 290 -16.82 12.04 -3.48
C ALA A 290 -18.32 12.36 -3.66
N ALA A 291 -18.94 12.97 -2.63
CA ALA A 291 -20.35 13.37 -2.69
C ALA A 291 -20.60 14.48 -3.76
N ARG A 292 -19.68 15.43 -3.92
CA ARG A 292 -19.78 16.46 -4.98
C ARG A 292 -19.74 15.86 -6.39
N ASP A 293 -18.95 14.78 -6.55
CA ASP A 293 -18.76 14.07 -7.82
C ASP A 293 -19.75 12.90 -8.00
N HIS A 294 -20.76 12.78 -7.12
CA HIS A 294 -21.76 11.71 -7.10
C HIS A 294 -21.16 10.29 -7.01
N ILE A 295 -20.01 10.16 -6.35
CA ILE A 295 -19.34 8.88 -6.13
C ILE A 295 -19.83 8.28 -4.81
N PRO A 296 -20.40 7.06 -4.80
CA PRO A 296 -20.71 6.36 -3.56
C PRO A 296 -19.46 6.18 -2.69
N PHE A 297 -19.55 6.63 -1.43
CA PHE A 297 -18.48 6.53 -0.44
C PHE A 297 -18.99 5.84 0.82
N PHE A 298 -18.40 4.72 1.17
CA PHE A 298 -18.79 3.90 2.31
C PHE A 298 -17.71 3.93 3.39
N ASP A 299 -17.98 4.60 4.50
CA ASP A 299 -17.11 4.59 5.67
C ASP A 299 -17.54 3.45 6.62
N LEU A 300 -16.70 2.44 6.73
CA LEU A 300 -16.96 1.28 7.58
C LEU A 300 -16.53 1.48 9.04
N THR A 301 -16.08 2.67 9.46
CA THR A 301 -15.55 2.90 10.82
C THR A 301 -16.62 2.72 11.90
N ALA A 302 -17.77 3.40 11.76
CA ALA A 302 -18.84 3.31 12.75
C ALA A 302 -19.45 1.91 12.86
N PRO A 303 -19.85 1.24 11.73
CA PRO A 303 -20.37 -0.12 11.82
C PRO A 303 -19.34 -1.13 12.34
N PHE A 304 -18.04 -0.95 12.05
CA PHE A 304 -17.00 -1.83 12.59
C PHE A 304 -16.83 -1.68 14.10
N LYS A 305 -16.90 -0.46 14.64
CA LYS A 305 -16.93 -0.22 16.09
C LYS A 305 -18.11 -0.91 16.75
N GLU A 306 -19.30 -0.79 16.17
CA GLU A 306 -20.49 -1.48 16.65
C GLU A 306 -20.27 -3.00 16.70
N ALA A 307 -19.74 -3.60 15.63
CA ALA A 307 -19.45 -5.03 15.59
C ALA A 307 -18.44 -5.45 16.67
N MET A 308 -17.45 -4.59 17.00
CA MET A 308 -16.51 -4.89 18.11
C MET A 308 -17.19 -5.02 19.46
N THR A 309 -18.33 -4.38 19.68
CA THR A 309 -19.12 -4.51 20.93
C THR A 309 -19.99 -5.76 20.95
N LEU A 310 -20.29 -6.32 19.79
CA LEU A 310 -21.20 -7.47 19.64
C LEU A 310 -20.45 -8.81 19.59
N THR A 311 -19.13 -8.82 19.53
CA THR A 311 -18.32 -10.04 19.48
C THR A 311 -17.22 -10.05 20.52
N SER A 312 -16.96 -11.23 21.13
CA SER A 312 -15.79 -11.46 21.97
C SER A 312 -14.50 -11.75 21.18
N ALA A 313 -14.62 -12.05 19.90
CA ALA A 313 -13.47 -12.35 19.04
C ALA A 313 -12.70 -11.05 18.71
N PRO A 314 -11.37 -11.03 18.83
CA PRO A 314 -10.59 -9.84 18.46
C PRO A 314 -10.67 -9.65 16.94
N LEU A 315 -11.17 -8.48 16.50
CA LEU A 315 -11.31 -8.15 15.07
C LEU A 315 -9.99 -7.72 14.42
N PHE A 316 -8.98 -7.37 15.20
CA PHE A 316 -7.61 -7.18 14.72
C PHE A 316 -6.72 -8.33 15.16
N GLY A 317 -5.82 -8.76 14.26
CA GLY A 317 -4.80 -9.74 14.54
C GLY A 317 -3.57 -9.14 15.26
N LYS A 318 -2.47 -9.90 15.27
CA LYS A 318 -1.18 -9.39 15.72
C LYS A 318 -0.71 -8.28 14.76
N GLY A 319 -0.43 -7.08 15.29
CA GLY A 319 -0.06 -5.92 14.48
C GLY A 319 -1.28 -5.05 14.11
N VAL A 320 -1.30 -4.51 12.89
CA VAL A 320 -2.30 -3.50 12.45
C VAL A 320 -3.46 -4.08 11.64
N HIS A 321 -3.30 -5.27 11.04
CA HIS A 321 -4.27 -5.87 10.14
C HIS A 321 -5.40 -6.58 10.88
N TYR A 322 -6.49 -6.85 10.16
CA TYR A 322 -7.62 -7.60 10.70
C TYR A 322 -7.26 -9.07 11.00
N SER A 323 -7.96 -9.65 11.95
CA SER A 323 -8.03 -11.09 12.16
C SER A 323 -8.97 -11.73 11.13
N GLU A 324 -9.08 -13.06 11.10
CA GLU A 324 -10.09 -13.75 10.30
C GLU A 324 -11.52 -13.29 10.62
N ALA A 325 -11.81 -13.13 11.91
CA ALA A 325 -13.10 -12.57 12.34
C ALA A 325 -13.30 -11.14 11.84
N GLY A 326 -12.23 -10.31 11.87
CA GLY A 326 -12.28 -8.95 11.35
C GLY A 326 -12.54 -8.89 9.85
N TYR A 327 -11.85 -9.70 9.06
CA TYR A 327 -12.09 -9.76 7.60
C TYR A 327 -13.49 -10.25 7.25
N LYS A 328 -14.02 -11.21 8.00
CA LYS A 328 -15.40 -11.68 7.85
C LYS A 328 -16.39 -10.55 8.12
N VAL A 329 -16.22 -9.84 9.23
CA VAL A 329 -17.06 -8.70 9.61
C VAL A 329 -17.00 -7.60 8.53
N ILE A 330 -15.80 -7.28 8.00
CA ILE A 330 -15.65 -6.32 6.89
C ILE A 330 -16.43 -6.80 5.65
N GLY A 331 -16.34 -8.08 5.28
CA GLY A 331 -17.08 -8.63 4.14
C GLY A 331 -18.60 -8.48 4.30
N GLU A 332 -19.15 -8.85 5.47
CA GLU A 332 -20.57 -8.73 5.78
C GLU A 332 -21.06 -7.27 5.75
N MET A 333 -20.32 -6.37 6.36
CA MET A 333 -20.62 -4.94 6.39
C MET A 333 -20.56 -4.32 5.01
N LEU A 334 -19.49 -4.59 4.29
CA LEU A 334 -19.29 -4.06 2.94
C LEU A 334 -20.41 -4.49 2.03
N LEU A 335 -20.82 -5.76 2.05
CA LEU A 335 -21.95 -6.24 1.28
C LEU A 335 -23.25 -5.49 1.62
N LYS A 336 -23.51 -5.28 2.91
CA LYS A 336 -24.68 -4.53 3.39
C LYS A 336 -24.68 -3.10 2.88
N GLU A 337 -23.54 -2.40 2.96
CA GLU A 337 -23.42 -1.00 2.53
C GLU A 337 -23.46 -0.89 0.98
N LEU A 338 -22.80 -1.79 0.25
CA LEU A 338 -22.87 -1.81 -1.21
C LEU A 338 -24.31 -1.98 -1.69
N ARG A 339 -25.10 -2.90 -1.09
CA ARG A 339 -26.51 -3.12 -1.45
C ARG A 339 -27.41 -1.92 -1.17
N LYS A 340 -27.08 -1.08 -0.18
CA LYS A 340 -27.83 0.15 0.09
C LYS A 340 -27.55 1.24 -0.92
N GLY A 341 -26.30 1.39 -1.32
CA GLY A 341 -25.85 2.50 -2.16
C GLY A 341 -25.74 2.18 -3.65
N ILE A 342 -25.74 0.89 -4.02
CA ILE A 342 -25.56 0.42 -5.41
C ILE A 342 -26.64 -0.63 -5.71
N PRO A 343 -27.71 -0.23 -6.41
CA PRO A 343 -28.91 -1.08 -6.62
C PRO A 343 -28.66 -2.42 -7.33
N ASP A 344 -27.65 -2.46 -8.22
CA ASP A 344 -27.36 -3.63 -9.07
C ASP A 344 -26.54 -4.72 -8.35
N VAL A 345 -26.06 -4.47 -7.13
CA VAL A 345 -25.35 -5.48 -6.34
C VAL A 345 -26.29 -6.62 -5.95
N PRO A 346 -26.00 -7.89 -6.28
CA PRO A 346 -26.87 -9.04 -6.04
C PRO A 346 -27.31 -9.17 -4.58
N ARG A 347 -28.58 -9.59 -4.39
CA ARG A 347 -29.17 -9.83 -3.07
C ARG A 347 -28.87 -11.21 -2.53
#